data_c0c842d2bfa7d8329010e98e2761210d
#
_entry.id   c0c842d2bfa7d8329010e98e2761210d
#
_cell.length_a   1.000
_cell.length_b   1.000
_cell.length_c   1.000
_cell.angle_alpha   90.00
_cell.angle_beta   90.00
_cell.angle_gamma   90.00
#
_symmetry.space_group_name_H-M   'P 1'
#
loop_
_entity.id
_entity.type
_entity.pdbx_description
1 polymer ?
#
loop_
_entity_poly.entity_id
_entity_poly.type
_entity_poly.pdbx_seq_one_letter_code
_entity_poly.pdbx_strand_id
1 'polypeptide(L)'
;MASPDIFVEDYSAAVDFLGKQKFVDRERISAIGICGLGSHVLTAAAIDVRIKVVATSVMYDMSDSMWKGLNNTKTEEQRELEKDYLAKMRWQEVDEGPVGGPHELAFDENNKPIYWSKMFPDKLPADADPVTKQFFDYYVGRAFHPRSVNSNGAWDALTPWSYYNFPLQQRIETIKQPKLIVTGEKAHARYMAEEAYNRLKDPKELVIVPNATHVDLYDQMDKIPFDKFDEFFKENL
;
A
#
# COMPACT_ATOMS: atom_id res chain seq x y z
N MET A 1 -5.02 -10.20 -11.42
CA MET A 1 -5.40 -8.82 -11.02
C MET A 1 -5.36 -8.73 -9.52
N ALA A 2 -4.75 -7.69 -8.97
CA ALA A 2 -4.80 -7.42 -7.53
C ALA A 2 -6.24 -7.03 -7.13
N SER A 3 -6.73 -7.60 -6.03
CA SER A 3 -8.14 -7.46 -5.63
C SER A 3 -8.18 -6.90 -4.19
N PRO A 4 -8.51 -5.61 -4.01
CA PRO A 4 -8.45 -4.97 -2.70
C PRO A 4 -9.42 -5.57 -1.69
N ASP A 5 -10.58 -6.06 -2.12
CA ASP A 5 -11.54 -6.77 -1.28
C ASP A 5 -10.98 -8.09 -0.74
N ILE A 6 -10.28 -8.86 -1.58
CA ILE A 6 -9.62 -10.11 -1.16
C ILE A 6 -8.46 -9.79 -0.20
N PHE A 7 -7.65 -8.76 -0.48
CA PHE A 7 -6.55 -8.38 0.42
C PHE A 7 -7.07 -7.88 1.80
N VAL A 8 -8.22 -7.25 1.84
CA VAL A 8 -8.88 -6.90 3.11
C VAL A 8 -9.36 -8.15 3.83
N GLU A 9 -9.98 -9.10 3.10
CA GLU A 9 -10.44 -10.39 3.65
C GLU A 9 -9.27 -11.26 4.13
N ASP A 10 -8.11 -11.21 3.50
CA ASP A 10 -6.91 -11.95 3.92
C ASP A 10 -6.49 -11.62 5.36
N TYR A 11 -6.72 -10.38 5.84
CA TYR A 11 -6.52 -10.04 7.25
C TYR A 11 -7.46 -10.79 8.17
N SER A 12 -8.74 -10.87 7.83
CA SER A 12 -9.74 -11.63 8.61
C SER A 12 -9.48 -13.14 8.56
N ALA A 13 -9.10 -13.66 7.39
CA ALA A 13 -8.69 -15.06 7.23
C ALA A 13 -7.42 -15.39 8.04
N ALA A 14 -6.47 -14.46 8.13
CA ALA A 14 -5.30 -14.62 8.98
C ALA A 14 -5.66 -14.64 10.47
N VAL A 15 -6.62 -13.81 10.90
CA VAL A 15 -7.16 -13.86 12.27
C VAL A 15 -7.86 -15.21 12.54
N ASP A 16 -8.63 -15.75 11.59
CA ASP A 16 -9.24 -17.07 11.68
C ASP A 16 -8.18 -18.16 11.86
N PHE A 17 -7.14 -18.13 11.02
CA PHE A 17 -6.04 -19.09 11.09
C PHE A 17 -5.31 -19.03 12.44
N LEU A 18 -4.93 -17.82 12.87
CA LEU A 18 -4.26 -17.62 14.16
C LEU A 18 -5.13 -18.06 15.32
N GLY A 19 -6.40 -17.70 15.31
CA GLY A 19 -7.35 -18.05 16.37
C GLY A 19 -7.60 -19.56 16.52
N LYS A 20 -7.19 -20.39 15.56
CA LYS A 20 -7.20 -21.86 15.65
C LYS A 20 -5.93 -22.43 16.27
N GLN A 21 -4.89 -21.65 16.42
CA GLN A 21 -3.65 -22.13 17.01
C GLN A 21 -3.75 -22.19 18.54
N LYS A 22 -3.32 -23.30 19.14
CA LYS A 22 -3.43 -23.54 20.59
C LYS A 22 -2.61 -22.57 21.44
N PHE A 23 -1.60 -21.96 20.86
CA PHE A 23 -0.67 -21.02 21.51
C PHE A 23 -1.06 -19.55 21.31
N VAL A 24 -2.13 -19.28 20.59
CA VAL A 24 -2.60 -17.90 20.32
C VAL A 24 -3.78 -17.57 21.23
N ASP A 25 -3.66 -16.45 21.93
CA ASP A 25 -4.76 -15.85 22.66
C ASP A 25 -5.61 -15.02 21.69
N ARG A 26 -6.87 -15.41 21.48
CA ARG A 26 -7.81 -14.73 20.56
C ARG A 26 -8.13 -13.30 20.96
N GLU A 27 -7.98 -12.96 22.24
CA GLU A 27 -8.20 -11.60 22.73
C GLU A 27 -6.97 -10.70 22.58
N ARG A 28 -5.87 -11.24 22.04
CA ARG A 28 -4.60 -10.53 21.87
C ARG A 28 -4.04 -10.65 20.46
N ILE A 29 -4.90 -10.58 19.46
CA ILE A 29 -4.49 -10.56 18.03
C ILE A 29 -4.41 -9.12 17.56
N SER A 30 -3.27 -8.74 17.03
CA SER A 30 -3.03 -7.43 16.40
C SER A 30 -2.65 -7.60 14.93
N ALA A 31 -2.72 -6.50 14.18
CA ALA A 31 -2.30 -6.47 12.79
C ALA A 31 -1.45 -5.24 12.49
N ILE A 32 -0.48 -5.42 11.61
CA ILE A 32 0.33 -4.33 11.05
C ILE A 32 0.23 -4.35 9.53
N GLY A 33 0.03 -3.18 8.93
CA GLY A 33 0.07 -3.00 7.49
C GLY A 33 1.25 -2.13 7.08
N ILE A 34 2.05 -2.59 6.11
CA ILE A 34 3.21 -1.86 5.60
C ILE A 34 2.92 -1.41 4.17
N CYS A 35 3.26 -0.16 3.82
CA CYS A 35 3.06 0.40 2.50
C CYS A 35 1.59 0.30 2.05
N GLY A 36 1.33 -0.23 0.86
CA GLY A 36 -0.03 -0.44 0.33
C GLY A 36 -0.95 -1.21 1.27
N LEU A 37 -0.42 -2.17 2.02
CA LEU A 37 -1.22 -2.94 2.99
C LEU A 37 -1.61 -2.12 4.23
N GLY A 38 -1.07 -0.92 4.43
CA GLY A 38 -1.51 0.00 5.48
C GLY A 38 -2.97 0.43 5.32
N SER A 39 -3.41 0.75 4.09
CA SER A 39 -4.81 1.06 3.83
C SER A 39 -5.74 -0.15 3.96
N HIS A 40 -5.26 -1.34 3.59
CA HIS A 40 -6.03 -2.58 3.71
C HIS A 40 -6.24 -2.98 5.17
N VAL A 41 -5.20 -2.93 6.02
CA VAL A 41 -5.33 -3.27 7.45
C VAL A 41 -6.28 -2.33 8.18
N LEU A 42 -6.25 -1.03 7.87
CA LEU A 42 -7.21 -0.07 8.44
C LEU A 42 -8.63 -0.37 7.96
N THR A 43 -8.81 -0.74 6.69
CA THR A 43 -10.12 -1.14 6.16
C THR A 43 -10.63 -2.41 6.84
N ALA A 44 -9.79 -3.42 7.04
CA ALA A 44 -10.13 -4.65 7.75
C ALA A 44 -10.51 -4.36 9.21
N ALA A 45 -9.67 -3.60 9.94
CA ALA A 45 -9.90 -3.28 11.35
C ALA A 45 -11.17 -2.44 11.60
N ALA A 46 -11.67 -1.73 10.58
CA ALA A 46 -12.94 -1.00 10.69
C ALA A 46 -14.16 -1.93 10.85
N ILE A 47 -14.04 -3.17 10.44
CA ILE A 47 -15.12 -4.18 10.49
C ILE A 47 -14.75 -5.34 11.41
N ASP A 48 -13.52 -5.87 11.33
CA ASP A 48 -13.11 -7.02 12.13
C ASP A 48 -12.56 -6.59 13.50
N VAL A 49 -13.45 -6.54 14.48
CA VAL A 49 -13.13 -6.16 15.88
C VAL A 49 -12.29 -7.21 16.63
N ARG A 50 -11.99 -8.34 16.02
CA ARG A 50 -11.05 -9.35 16.55
C ARG A 50 -9.60 -8.90 16.41
N ILE A 51 -9.33 -7.94 15.51
CA ILE A 51 -8.07 -7.21 15.46
C ILE A 51 -8.10 -6.20 16.60
N LYS A 52 -7.44 -6.50 17.72
CA LYS A 52 -7.51 -5.71 18.97
C LYS A 52 -6.68 -4.44 18.93
N VAL A 53 -5.58 -4.44 18.20
CA VAL A 53 -4.67 -3.31 18.00
C VAL A 53 -4.24 -3.29 16.54
N VAL A 54 -4.19 -2.13 15.93
CA VAL A 54 -3.74 -1.99 14.54
C VAL A 54 -2.62 -0.98 14.42
N ALA A 55 -1.60 -1.32 13.63
CA ALA A 55 -0.52 -0.40 13.31
C ALA A 55 -0.29 -0.30 11.80
N THR A 56 0.25 0.82 11.35
CA THR A 56 0.74 0.98 9.97
C THR A 56 2.17 1.49 9.97
N SER A 57 2.95 1.06 8.99
CA SER A 57 4.27 1.63 8.70
C SER A 57 4.30 2.12 7.25
N VAL A 58 4.67 3.40 7.05
CA VAL A 58 4.70 4.07 5.75
C VAL A 58 3.48 3.73 4.88
N MET A 59 2.30 3.85 5.46
CA MET A 59 1.07 3.49 4.78
C MET A 59 0.88 4.23 3.45
N TYR A 60 0.26 3.53 2.51
CA TYR A 60 -0.08 4.04 1.20
C TYR A 60 -1.56 3.71 0.91
N ASP A 61 -2.38 4.70 0.60
CA ASP A 61 -3.73 4.42 0.16
C ASP A 61 -3.73 4.07 -1.33
N MET A 62 -3.76 2.77 -1.61
CA MET A 62 -3.69 2.25 -2.97
C MET A 62 -4.87 2.72 -3.82
N SER A 63 -6.07 2.81 -3.26
CA SER A 63 -7.25 3.26 -4.01
C SER A 63 -7.18 4.75 -4.34
N ASP A 64 -6.83 5.57 -3.35
CA ASP A 64 -6.71 7.01 -3.54
C ASP A 64 -5.53 7.38 -4.44
N SER A 65 -4.39 6.69 -4.31
CA SER A 65 -3.25 6.94 -5.19
C SER A 65 -3.56 6.63 -6.65
N MET A 66 -4.24 5.52 -6.91
CA MET A 66 -4.64 5.17 -8.28
C MET A 66 -5.68 6.13 -8.84
N TRP A 67 -6.66 6.54 -8.03
CA TRP A 67 -7.72 7.45 -8.48
C TRP A 67 -7.29 8.91 -8.56
N LYS A 68 -6.55 9.40 -7.57
CA LYS A 68 -6.16 10.82 -7.44
C LYS A 68 -4.74 11.11 -7.92
N GLY A 69 -3.91 10.08 -8.12
CA GLY A 69 -2.48 10.22 -8.31
C GLY A 69 -1.75 10.64 -7.03
N LEU A 70 -0.44 10.52 -7.03
CA LEU A 70 0.40 10.96 -5.91
C LEU A 70 0.21 12.47 -5.68
N ASN A 71 0.06 12.88 -4.44
CA ASN A 71 -0.26 14.26 -4.04
C ASN A 71 -1.55 14.82 -4.67
N ASN A 72 -2.49 13.94 -5.04
CA ASN A 72 -3.78 14.31 -5.64
C ASN A 72 -3.63 15.11 -6.96
N THR A 73 -2.64 14.79 -7.77
CA THR A 73 -2.27 15.56 -8.98
C THR A 73 -2.98 15.07 -10.25
N LYS A 74 -3.62 13.89 -10.24
CA LYS A 74 -4.29 13.33 -11.42
C LYS A 74 -5.53 14.14 -11.78
N THR A 75 -5.58 14.64 -13.01
CA THR A 75 -6.71 15.39 -13.53
C THR A 75 -7.90 14.51 -13.90
N GLU A 76 -9.07 15.10 -14.11
CA GLU A 76 -10.25 14.38 -14.61
C GLU A 76 -9.99 13.79 -16.01
N GLU A 77 -9.35 14.57 -16.88
CA GLU A 77 -8.96 14.11 -18.21
C GLU A 77 -8.05 12.88 -18.17
N GLN A 78 -7.05 12.88 -17.29
CA GLN A 78 -6.17 11.73 -17.10
C GLN A 78 -6.92 10.49 -16.59
N ARG A 79 -7.89 10.66 -15.69
CA ARG A 79 -8.76 9.55 -15.25
C ARG A 79 -9.62 8.98 -16.39
N GLU A 80 -10.15 9.82 -17.26
CA GLU A 80 -10.90 9.33 -18.44
C GLU A 80 -9.98 8.54 -19.39
N LEU A 81 -8.77 9.06 -19.69
CA LEU A 81 -7.78 8.34 -20.50
C LEU A 81 -7.39 7.00 -19.87
N GLU A 82 -7.26 6.95 -18.57
CA GLU A 82 -6.95 5.71 -17.85
C GLU A 82 -8.11 4.72 -17.91
N LYS A 83 -9.36 5.16 -17.77
CA LYS A 83 -10.54 4.29 -17.94
C LYS A 83 -10.63 3.73 -19.36
N ASP A 84 -10.34 4.53 -20.37
CA ASP A 84 -10.28 4.07 -21.76
C ASP A 84 -9.20 3.02 -21.99
N TYR A 85 -8.02 3.24 -21.38
CA TYR A 85 -6.93 2.25 -21.40
C TYR A 85 -7.35 0.95 -20.73
N LEU A 86 -7.88 1.02 -19.52
CA LEU A 86 -8.32 -0.15 -18.77
C LEU A 86 -9.42 -0.95 -19.51
N ALA A 87 -10.34 -0.26 -20.18
CA ALA A 87 -11.35 -0.91 -20.99
C ALA A 87 -10.75 -1.70 -22.17
N LYS A 88 -9.71 -1.13 -22.83
CA LYS A 88 -8.96 -1.82 -23.89
C LYS A 88 -8.19 -3.04 -23.35
N MET A 89 -7.51 -2.88 -22.23
CA MET A 89 -6.78 -3.97 -21.57
C MET A 89 -7.72 -5.11 -21.16
N ARG A 90 -8.93 -4.79 -20.75
CA ARG A 90 -9.93 -5.80 -20.41
C ARG A 90 -10.32 -6.68 -21.61
N TRP A 91 -10.49 -6.09 -22.79
CA TRP A 91 -10.70 -6.84 -24.04
C TRP A 91 -9.47 -7.66 -24.43
N GLN A 92 -8.28 -7.07 -24.31
CA GLN A 92 -7.04 -7.79 -24.61
C GLN A 92 -6.87 -9.02 -23.70
N GLU A 93 -7.16 -8.90 -22.41
CA GLU A 93 -7.07 -10.06 -21.50
C GLU A 93 -8.10 -11.16 -21.80
N VAL A 94 -9.27 -10.80 -22.31
CA VAL A 94 -10.26 -11.79 -22.77
C VAL A 94 -9.74 -12.59 -23.96
N ASP A 95 -9.04 -11.94 -24.86
CA ASP A 95 -8.56 -12.55 -26.11
C ASP A 95 -7.20 -13.27 -25.94
N GLU A 96 -6.29 -12.74 -25.11
CA GLU A 96 -4.87 -13.14 -25.03
C GLU A 96 -4.45 -13.63 -23.63
N GLY A 97 -5.25 -13.40 -22.60
CA GLY A 97 -4.92 -13.68 -21.20
C GLY A 97 -4.27 -12.50 -20.49
N PRO A 98 -3.89 -12.66 -19.21
CA PRO A 98 -3.42 -11.57 -18.35
C PRO A 98 -2.23 -10.80 -18.93
N VAL A 99 -2.28 -9.47 -18.89
CA VAL A 99 -1.27 -8.56 -19.42
C VAL A 99 -0.55 -7.87 -18.25
N GLY A 100 0.79 -7.87 -18.28
CA GLY A 100 1.60 -7.14 -17.30
C GLY A 100 1.58 -5.64 -17.54
N GLY A 101 1.59 -4.86 -16.46
CA GLY A 101 1.63 -3.40 -16.50
C GLY A 101 2.08 -2.77 -15.18
N PRO A 102 2.10 -1.45 -15.10
CA PRO A 102 2.30 -0.74 -13.84
C PRO A 102 1.03 -0.83 -12.96
N HIS A 103 1.16 -0.55 -11.66
CA HIS A 103 -0.02 -0.46 -10.80
C HIS A 103 -0.83 0.83 -11.01
N GLU A 104 -0.26 1.84 -11.63
CA GLU A 104 -0.93 3.07 -12.06
C GLU A 104 -0.28 3.58 -13.36
N LEU A 105 -1.04 4.26 -14.20
CA LEU A 105 -0.50 4.87 -15.41
C LEU A 105 0.21 6.18 -15.07
N ALA A 106 1.39 6.37 -15.67
CA ALA A 106 2.03 7.66 -15.77
C ALA A 106 1.57 8.38 -17.05
N PHE A 107 1.73 9.70 -17.07
CA PHE A 107 1.41 10.56 -18.21
C PHE A 107 2.63 11.40 -18.55
N ASP A 108 2.86 11.64 -19.83
CA ASP A 108 3.90 12.56 -20.32
C ASP A 108 3.45 14.03 -20.20
N GLU A 109 4.32 14.95 -20.57
CA GLU A 109 4.07 16.40 -20.56
C GLU A 109 2.92 16.85 -21.48
N ASN A 110 2.53 16.02 -22.45
CA ASN A 110 1.43 16.24 -23.37
C ASN A 110 0.15 15.49 -22.96
N ASN A 111 0.09 15.01 -21.72
CA ASN A 111 -1.06 14.27 -21.18
C ASN A 111 -1.30 12.92 -21.86
N LYS A 112 -0.26 12.31 -22.50
CA LYS A 112 -0.37 10.99 -23.10
C LYS A 112 0.00 9.92 -22.09
N PRO A 113 -0.79 8.84 -21.97
CA PRO A 113 -0.45 7.71 -21.13
C PRO A 113 0.87 7.06 -21.55
N ILE A 114 1.73 6.79 -20.57
CA ILE A 114 2.97 6.04 -20.76
C ILE A 114 2.71 4.60 -20.38
N TYR A 115 2.84 3.70 -21.35
CA TYR A 115 2.58 2.27 -21.17
C TYR A 115 3.86 1.53 -20.84
N TRP A 116 3.92 0.92 -19.66
CA TRP A 116 5.03 0.08 -19.24
C TRP A 116 4.55 -1.36 -19.04
N SER A 117 5.31 -2.32 -19.55
CA SER A 117 5.02 -3.74 -19.32
C SER A 117 5.47 -4.26 -17.96
N LYS A 118 6.13 -3.41 -17.16
CA LYS A 118 6.63 -3.72 -15.82
C LYS A 118 6.82 -2.44 -15.00
N MET A 119 6.94 -2.59 -13.69
CA MET A 119 7.03 -1.47 -12.73
C MET A 119 8.31 -0.65 -12.90
N PHE A 120 9.43 -1.31 -13.17
CA PHE A 120 10.74 -0.67 -13.30
C PHE A 120 11.41 -1.05 -14.63
N PRO A 121 12.13 -0.13 -15.26
CA PRO A 121 12.98 -0.43 -16.42
C PRO A 121 14.16 -1.31 -16.01
N ASP A 122 14.83 -1.95 -16.96
CA ASP A 122 16.05 -2.74 -16.68
C ASP A 122 17.20 -1.88 -16.15
N LYS A 123 17.20 -0.61 -16.53
CA LYS A 123 18.18 0.39 -16.09
C LYS A 123 17.48 1.71 -15.86
N LEU A 124 17.71 2.31 -14.71
CA LEU A 124 17.17 3.64 -14.41
C LEU A 124 17.76 4.70 -15.33
N PRO A 125 16.94 5.63 -15.83
CA PRO A 125 17.43 6.89 -16.41
C PRO A 125 18.25 7.67 -15.37
N ALA A 126 19.26 8.41 -15.84
CA ALA A 126 20.12 9.19 -14.95
C ALA A 126 19.34 10.30 -14.21
N ASP A 127 18.30 10.81 -14.83
CA ASP A 127 17.40 11.86 -14.36
C ASP A 127 16.16 11.33 -13.64
N ALA A 128 16.07 9.99 -13.38
CA ALA A 128 14.97 9.43 -12.61
C ALA A 128 14.79 10.17 -11.27
N ASP A 129 13.54 10.38 -10.86
CA ASP A 129 13.23 11.08 -9.63
C ASP A 129 13.72 10.32 -8.38
N PRO A 130 13.87 10.99 -7.23
CA PRO A 130 14.41 10.37 -6.02
C PRO A 130 13.58 9.21 -5.49
N VAL A 131 12.25 9.24 -5.63
CA VAL A 131 11.35 8.17 -5.16
C VAL A 131 11.55 6.93 -6.01
N THR A 132 11.51 7.07 -7.32
CA THR A 132 11.78 5.98 -8.27
C THR A 132 13.15 5.34 -8.02
N LYS A 133 14.19 6.15 -7.76
CA LYS A 133 15.54 5.65 -7.41
C LYS A 133 15.53 4.80 -6.14
N GLN A 134 14.84 5.24 -5.09
CA GLN A 134 14.75 4.51 -3.83
C GLN A 134 14.04 3.16 -3.99
N PHE A 135 12.91 3.15 -4.69
CA PHE A 135 12.17 1.92 -4.95
C PHE A 135 12.93 0.95 -5.86
N PHE A 136 13.60 1.47 -6.89
CA PHE A 136 14.45 0.65 -7.77
C PHE A 136 15.59 0.00 -6.99
N ASP A 137 16.31 0.78 -6.17
CA ASP A 137 17.39 0.26 -5.33
C ASP A 137 16.87 -0.83 -4.38
N TYR A 138 15.69 -0.65 -3.81
CA TYR A 138 15.10 -1.67 -2.94
C TYR A 138 14.68 -2.92 -3.72
N TYR A 139 13.78 -2.80 -4.69
CA TYR A 139 13.16 -3.98 -5.34
C TYR A 139 14.04 -4.66 -6.39
N VAL A 140 14.88 -3.92 -7.10
CA VAL A 140 15.75 -4.44 -8.16
C VAL A 140 17.18 -4.65 -7.66
N GLY A 141 17.60 -3.87 -6.67
CA GLY A 141 18.94 -3.91 -6.08
C GLY A 141 19.01 -4.75 -4.80
N ARG A 142 19.10 -4.07 -3.65
CA ARG A 142 19.50 -4.66 -2.36
C ARG A 142 18.55 -5.71 -1.78
N ALA A 143 17.26 -5.62 -2.04
CA ALA A 143 16.26 -6.56 -1.54
C ALA A 143 15.76 -7.57 -2.60
N PHE A 144 16.37 -7.55 -3.80
CA PHE A 144 16.03 -8.54 -4.83
C PHE A 144 16.29 -9.97 -4.31
N HIS A 145 15.26 -10.81 -4.39
CA HIS A 145 15.39 -12.19 -3.94
C HIS A 145 15.55 -13.15 -5.14
N PRO A 146 16.52 -14.11 -5.10
CA PRO A 146 16.76 -15.03 -6.22
C PRO A 146 15.54 -15.85 -6.66
N ARG A 147 14.56 -16.06 -5.78
CA ARG A 147 13.28 -16.73 -6.12
C ARG A 147 12.35 -15.84 -6.92
N SER A 148 12.63 -14.56 -7.06
CA SER A 148 11.86 -13.62 -7.87
C SER A 148 12.20 -13.66 -9.37
N VAL A 149 12.97 -14.65 -9.82
CA VAL A 149 13.44 -14.79 -11.22
C VAL A 149 12.29 -14.84 -12.23
N ASN A 150 11.09 -15.28 -11.83
CA ASN A 150 9.90 -15.29 -12.66
C ASN A 150 9.09 -14.00 -12.60
N SER A 151 9.47 -13.07 -11.70
CA SER A 151 8.84 -11.76 -11.62
C SER A 151 9.56 -10.80 -12.57
N ASN A 152 8.79 -10.19 -13.46
CA ASN A 152 9.30 -9.10 -14.30
C ASN A 152 9.05 -7.71 -13.66
N GLY A 153 8.63 -7.68 -12.39
CA GLY A 153 8.23 -6.46 -11.70
C GLY A 153 6.93 -5.85 -12.23
N ALA A 154 6.15 -6.62 -12.99
CA ALA A 154 4.86 -6.16 -13.46
C ALA A 154 3.76 -6.46 -12.44
N TRP A 155 2.78 -5.57 -12.39
CA TRP A 155 1.45 -5.86 -11.90
C TRP A 155 0.59 -6.37 -13.05
N ASP A 156 -0.59 -6.85 -12.74
CA ASP A 156 -1.62 -7.04 -13.76
C ASP A 156 -2.12 -5.67 -14.25
N ALA A 157 -2.22 -5.47 -15.55
CA ALA A 157 -2.59 -4.18 -16.14
C ALA A 157 -3.98 -3.67 -15.71
N LEU A 158 -4.86 -4.59 -15.26
CA LEU A 158 -6.19 -4.26 -14.73
C LEU A 158 -6.21 -3.97 -13.23
N THR A 159 -5.05 -3.89 -12.56
CA THR A 159 -5.01 -3.58 -11.14
C THR A 159 -5.77 -2.29 -10.76
N PRO A 160 -5.62 -1.16 -11.46
CA PRO A 160 -6.38 0.06 -11.13
C PRO A 160 -7.90 -0.13 -11.20
N TRP A 161 -8.39 -0.97 -12.11
CA TRP A 161 -9.82 -1.25 -12.26
C TRP A 161 -10.48 -1.74 -10.96
N SER A 162 -9.84 -2.69 -10.27
CA SER A 162 -10.39 -3.21 -9.01
C SER A 162 -10.32 -2.19 -7.88
N TYR A 163 -9.26 -1.40 -7.79
CA TYR A 163 -9.12 -0.33 -6.80
C TYR A 163 -10.07 0.84 -7.04
N TYR A 164 -10.42 1.15 -8.30
CA TYR A 164 -11.43 2.15 -8.61
C TYR A 164 -12.83 1.74 -8.13
N ASN A 165 -13.13 0.44 -8.21
CA ASN A 165 -14.40 -0.12 -7.77
C ASN A 165 -14.47 -0.37 -6.26
N PHE A 166 -13.32 -0.44 -5.57
CA PHE A 166 -13.24 -0.71 -4.14
C PHE A 166 -12.37 0.33 -3.44
N PRO A 167 -12.95 1.50 -3.11
CA PRO A 167 -12.22 2.51 -2.36
C PRO A 167 -11.96 2.03 -0.93
N LEU A 168 -10.67 2.05 -0.54
CA LEU A 168 -10.23 1.68 0.80
C LEU A 168 -10.55 2.79 1.82
N GLN A 169 -10.40 2.47 3.10
CA GLN A 169 -10.52 3.43 4.20
C GLN A 169 -11.88 4.16 4.33
N GLN A 170 -12.93 3.66 3.71
CA GLN A 170 -14.25 4.33 3.70
C GLN A 170 -14.85 4.51 5.10
N ARG A 171 -14.46 3.70 6.08
CA ARG A 171 -15.03 3.67 7.44
C ARG A 171 -14.00 3.68 8.55
N ILE A 172 -12.77 4.13 8.32
CA ILE A 172 -11.69 4.08 9.33
C ILE A 172 -12.01 4.91 10.58
N GLU A 173 -12.83 5.95 10.47
CA GLU A 173 -13.32 6.74 11.61
C GLU A 173 -14.18 5.94 12.60
N THR A 174 -14.61 4.72 12.21
CA THR A 174 -15.38 3.83 13.10
C THR A 174 -14.48 2.91 13.92
N ILE A 175 -13.19 2.82 13.64
CA ILE A 175 -12.23 2.00 14.39
C ILE A 175 -12.16 2.50 15.82
N LYS A 176 -12.48 1.63 16.77
CA LYS A 176 -12.41 1.92 18.21
C LYS A 176 -11.12 1.41 18.86
N GLN A 177 -10.51 0.40 18.26
CA GLN A 177 -9.28 -0.21 18.75
C GLN A 177 -8.14 0.79 18.75
N PRO A 178 -7.11 0.63 19.60
CA PRO A 178 -5.89 1.46 19.55
C PRO A 178 -5.19 1.39 18.19
N LYS A 179 -4.75 2.53 17.67
CA LYS A 179 -4.13 2.66 16.36
C LYS A 179 -2.80 3.40 16.45
N LEU A 180 -1.76 2.84 15.83
CA LEU A 180 -0.45 3.47 15.66
C LEU A 180 -0.16 3.70 14.17
N ILE A 181 0.02 4.94 13.79
CA ILE A 181 0.39 5.33 12.43
C ILE A 181 1.86 5.76 12.44
N VAL A 182 2.72 5.03 11.74
CA VAL A 182 4.14 5.33 11.62
C VAL A 182 4.45 5.73 10.19
N THR A 183 5.19 6.82 10.00
CA THR A 183 5.65 7.25 8.67
C THR A 183 7.01 7.92 8.75
N GLY A 184 7.72 8.00 7.64
CA GLY A 184 8.99 8.73 7.55
C GLY A 184 8.77 10.22 7.27
N GLU A 185 9.60 11.06 7.87
CA GLU A 185 9.58 12.51 7.61
C GLU A 185 9.71 12.84 6.11
N LYS A 186 10.56 12.07 5.40
CA LYS A 186 10.83 12.21 3.97
C LYS A 186 10.09 11.18 3.10
N ALA A 187 9.12 10.47 3.68
CA ALA A 187 8.31 9.53 2.89
C ALA A 187 7.39 10.31 1.93
N HIS A 188 7.42 9.94 0.65
CA HIS A 188 6.60 10.59 -0.38
C HIS A 188 5.08 10.45 -0.13
N ALA A 189 4.68 9.39 0.58
CA ALA A 189 3.29 9.12 0.96
C ALA A 189 2.96 9.60 2.41
N ARG A 190 3.80 10.43 3.04
CA ARG A 190 3.58 10.92 4.40
C ARG A 190 2.20 11.57 4.56
N TYR A 191 1.78 12.36 3.59
CA TYR A 191 0.48 13.04 3.63
C TYR A 191 -0.70 12.07 3.76
N MET A 192 -0.63 10.87 3.15
CA MET A 192 -1.68 9.84 3.27
C MET A 192 -1.78 9.31 4.71
N ALA A 193 -0.64 9.12 5.38
CA ALA A 193 -0.61 8.73 6.79
C ALA A 193 -1.20 9.82 7.70
N GLU A 194 -0.88 11.09 7.45
CA GLU A 194 -1.43 12.24 8.17
C GLU A 194 -2.94 12.40 7.92
N GLU A 195 -3.42 12.22 6.68
CA GLU A 195 -4.84 12.23 6.34
C GLU A 195 -5.60 11.10 7.04
N ALA A 196 -5.09 9.87 7.02
CA ALA A 196 -5.68 8.76 7.75
C ALA A 196 -5.72 9.04 9.26
N TYR A 197 -4.60 9.51 9.83
CA TYR A 197 -4.53 9.87 11.24
C TYR A 197 -5.59 10.92 11.61
N ASN A 198 -5.76 11.97 10.79
CA ASN A 198 -6.73 13.03 11.06
C ASN A 198 -8.19 12.53 11.06
N ARG A 199 -8.50 11.51 10.23
CA ARG A 199 -9.83 10.89 10.17
C ARG A 199 -10.08 9.90 11.31
N LEU A 200 -9.05 9.21 11.80
CA LEU A 200 -9.17 8.26 12.91
C LEU A 200 -9.56 8.97 14.20
N LYS A 201 -10.32 8.27 15.05
CA LYS A 201 -10.68 8.73 16.40
C LYS A 201 -9.77 8.10 17.45
N ASP A 202 -9.70 8.70 18.64
CA ASP A 202 -8.93 8.13 19.75
C ASP A 202 -9.43 6.73 20.18
N PRO A 203 -8.55 5.90 20.74
CA PRO A 203 -7.12 6.13 20.97
C PRO A 203 -6.28 5.97 19.70
N LYS A 204 -5.42 6.92 19.39
CA LYS A 204 -4.53 6.92 18.22
C LYS A 204 -3.22 7.62 18.48
N GLU A 205 -2.15 7.14 17.85
CA GLU A 205 -0.84 7.77 17.88
C GLU A 205 -0.27 7.96 16.47
N LEU A 206 0.51 9.02 16.28
CA LEU A 206 1.27 9.27 15.05
C LEU A 206 2.75 9.41 15.38
N VAL A 207 3.57 8.64 14.70
CA VAL A 207 5.03 8.72 14.78
C VAL A 207 5.60 9.09 13.43
N ILE A 208 6.31 10.22 13.37
CA ILE A 208 7.04 10.65 12.17
C ILE A 208 8.52 10.44 12.45
N VAL A 209 9.11 9.45 11.76
CA VAL A 209 10.53 9.09 11.96
C VAL A 209 11.42 10.12 11.27
N PRO A 210 12.29 10.82 12.01
CA PRO A 210 13.13 11.88 11.45
C PRO A 210 14.03 11.36 10.33
N ASN A 211 14.14 12.14 9.25
CA ASN A 211 14.97 11.86 8.09
C ASN A 211 14.71 10.53 7.37
N ALA A 212 13.75 9.72 7.78
CA ALA A 212 13.43 8.46 7.12
C ALA A 212 12.62 8.70 5.83
N THR A 213 12.99 7.98 4.78
CA THR A 213 12.21 7.86 3.55
C THR A 213 11.18 6.75 3.66
N HIS A 214 10.40 6.53 2.61
CA HIS A 214 9.41 5.46 2.58
C HIS A 214 10.08 4.07 2.70
N VAL A 215 11.05 3.78 1.85
CA VAL A 215 11.70 2.47 1.81
C VAL A 215 12.71 2.24 2.94
N ASP A 216 13.17 3.30 3.61
CA ASP A 216 13.98 3.15 4.81
C ASP A 216 13.23 2.37 5.92
N LEU A 217 11.93 2.55 6.02
CA LEU A 217 11.10 1.85 7.00
C LEU A 217 10.67 0.43 6.52
N TYR A 218 11.26 -0.09 5.45
CA TYR A 218 11.11 -1.48 5.04
C TYR A 218 12.20 -2.37 5.64
N ASP A 219 13.46 -1.90 5.65
CA ASP A 219 14.62 -2.74 5.93
C ASP A 219 15.75 -2.08 6.73
N GLN A 220 15.71 -0.76 6.97
CA GLN A 220 16.75 -0.06 7.73
C GLN A 220 16.48 -0.20 9.23
N MET A 221 17.13 -1.20 9.84
CA MET A 221 16.90 -1.58 11.25
C MET A 221 17.14 -0.47 12.26
N ASP A 222 18.02 0.48 11.93
CA ASP A 222 18.35 1.65 12.74
C ASP A 222 17.30 2.79 12.62
N LYS A 223 16.42 2.72 11.63
CA LYS A 223 15.38 3.73 11.39
C LYS A 223 13.98 3.25 11.75
N ILE A 224 13.72 1.94 11.61
CA ILE A 224 12.42 1.37 11.98
C ILE A 224 12.25 1.49 13.50
N PRO A 225 11.19 2.16 14.00
CA PRO A 225 11.02 2.38 15.44
C PRO A 225 10.44 1.14 16.14
N PHE A 226 11.21 0.05 16.15
CA PHE A 226 10.79 -1.23 16.74
C PHE A 226 10.39 -1.10 18.21
N ASP A 227 11.15 -0.32 18.99
CA ASP A 227 10.84 -0.09 20.41
C ASP A 227 9.46 0.56 20.58
N LYS A 228 9.08 1.49 19.69
CA LYS A 228 7.75 2.11 19.73
C LYS A 228 6.64 1.13 19.34
N PHE A 229 6.86 0.28 18.35
CA PHE A 229 5.90 -0.78 18.02
C PHE A 229 5.73 -1.76 19.19
N ASP A 230 6.84 -2.21 19.78
CA ASP A 230 6.85 -3.14 20.92
C ASP A 230 6.12 -2.56 22.14
N GLU A 231 6.45 -1.32 22.53
CA GLU A 231 5.77 -0.58 23.59
C GLU A 231 4.26 -0.50 23.32
N PHE A 232 3.88 -0.01 22.14
CA PHE A 232 2.48 0.19 21.77
C PHE A 232 1.66 -1.10 21.82
N PHE A 233 2.20 -2.20 21.27
CA PHE A 233 1.51 -3.49 21.32
C PHE A 233 1.44 -4.05 22.74
N LYS A 234 2.48 -3.91 23.57
CA LYS A 234 2.47 -4.37 24.96
C LYS A 234 1.48 -3.62 25.85
N GLU A 235 1.33 -2.32 25.61
CA GLU A 235 0.40 -1.49 26.39
C GLU A 235 -1.06 -1.69 26.01
N ASN A 236 -1.36 -2.13 24.80
CA ASN A 236 -2.70 -2.17 24.26
C ASN A 236 -3.25 -3.59 23.98
N LEU A 237 -2.45 -4.64 24.15
CA LEU A 237 -2.80 -6.05 24.11
C LEU A 237 -2.70 -6.68 25.49
#